data_9aa7df3c2c7c929f220566c868326250
#
_entry.id   9aa7df3c2c7c929f220566c868326250
#
_cell.length_a   1.000
_cell.length_b   1.000
_cell.length_c   1.000
_cell.angle_alpha   90.00
_cell.angle_beta   90.00
_cell.angle_gamma   90.00
#
_symmetry.space_group_name_H-M   'P 1'
#
loop_
_entity.id
_entity.type
_entity.pdbx_description
1 polymer ?
#
loop_
_entity_poly.entity_id
_entity_poly.type
_entity_poly.pdbx_seq_one_letter_code
_entity_poly.pdbx_strand_id
1 'polypeptide(L)'
;MKIFITADHHFHHKNIIEYCKRPFKTVEEMDEVMIEKWNKKVGKNDLVIHLGDFALGNKKEVKETRERLNGTIILIKGNHDKAINDFIVVRDSIQIGKLFFTHRPVLKKELPKGCINVHGHIHEKDSYDGVNVSVEKTDYEPVLLEELERKISIPKS
;
A
#
# COMPACT_ATOMS: atom_id res chain seq x y z
N MET A 1 -7.69 -0.25 -18.11
CA MET A 1 -7.14 0.26 -16.84
C MET A 1 -7.48 -0.70 -15.74
N LYS A 2 -6.45 -1.17 -15.05
CA LYS A 2 -6.62 -2.00 -13.84
C LYS A 2 -6.40 -1.14 -12.61
N ILE A 3 -6.95 -1.58 -11.48
CA ILE A 3 -6.77 -0.92 -10.18
C ILE A 3 -6.02 -1.87 -9.26
N PHE A 4 -4.94 -1.38 -8.67
CA PHE A 4 -4.13 -2.12 -7.71
C PHE A 4 -4.16 -1.42 -6.34
N ILE A 5 -3.99 -2.22 -5.29
CA ILE A 5 -3.96 -1.76 -3.90
C ILE A 5 -2.64 -2.21 -3.27
N THR A 6 -2.02 -1.33 -2.51
CA THR A 6 -0.79 -1.63 -1.77
C THR A 6 -0.60 -0.66 -0.62
N ALA A 7 0.32 -0.93 0.28
CA ALA A 7 0.64 -0.08 1.43
C ALA A 7 2.03 -0.33 1.99
N ASP A 8 2.56 0.64 2.69
CA ASP A 8 3.72 0.52 3.58
C ASP A 8 5.02 0.09 2.90
N HIS A 9 5.28 0.62 1.71
CA HIS A 9 6.55 0.37 1.02
C HIS A 9 7.75 0.83 1.85
N HIS A 10 7.66 2.00 2.46
CA HIS A 10 8.77 2.59 3.21
C HIS A 10 10.05 2.69 2.37
N PHE A 11 9.94 3.12 1.11
CA PHE A 11 11.12 3.39 0.29
C PHE A 11 12.12 4.30 1.03
N HIS A 12 13.41 4.06 0.87
CA HIS A 12 14.51 4.77 1.54
C HIS A 12 14.57 4.64 3.07
N HIS A 13 13.77 3.75 3.66
CA HIS A 13 13.73 3.55 5.11
C HIS A 13 14.59 2.33 5.51
N LYS A 14 15.87 2.55 5.77
CA LYS A 14 16.81 1.49 6.14
C LYS A 14 16.34 0.66 7.35
N ASN A 15 15.87 1.33 8.39
CA ASN A 15 15.53 0.67 9.65
C ASN A 15 14.27 -0.22 9.57
N ILE A 16 13.42 -0.05 8.55
CA ILE A 16 12.23 -0.88 8.39
C ILE A 16 12.58 -2.35 8.11
N ILE A 17 13.73 -2.60 7.52
CA ILE A 17 14.24 -3.96 7.25
C ILE A 17 14.36 -4.72 8.56
N GLU A 18 14.96 -4.09 9.57
CA GLU A 18 15.16 -4.67 10.89
C GLU A 18 13.86 -4.73 11.70
N TYR A 19 13.09 -3.64 11.72
CA TYR A 19 11.83 -3.55 12.48
C TYR A 19 10.78 -4.57 12.05
N CYS A 20 10.67 -4.82 10.75
CA CYS A 20 9.68 -5.74 10.19
C CYS A 20 10.30 -7.04 9.65
N LYS A 21 11.56 -7.29 9.94
CA LYS A 21 12.31 -8.49 9.50
C LYS A 21 12.15 -8.75 8.00
N ARG A 22 12.28 -7.69 7.19
CA ARG A 22 12.19 -7.79 5.74
C ARG A 22 13.36 -8.60 5.17
N PRO A 23 13.14 -9.43 4.13
CA PRO A 23 14.17 -10.33 3.59
C PRO A 23 15.13 -9.61 2.64
N PHE A 24 15.69 -8.48 3.06
CA PHE A 24 16.65 -7.67 2.29
C PHE A 24 17.87 -7.37 3.14
N LYS A 25 19.03 -7.29 2.50
CA LYS A 25 20.29 -6.97 3.18
C LYS A 25 20.51 -5.45 3.29
N THR A 26 20.09 -4.71 2.28
CA THR A 26 20.26 -3.25 2.20
C THR A 26 18.97 -2.56 1.77
N VAL A 27 18.86 -1.28 2.08
CA VAL A 27 17.71 -0.45 1.64
C VAL A 27 17.69 -0.31 0.12
N GLU A 28 18.85 -0.24 -0.51
CA GLU A 28 18.97 -0.17 -1.97
C GLU A 28 18.42 -1.43 -2.63
N GLU A 29 18.78 -2.61 -2.13
CA GLU A 29 18.23 -3.90 -2.58
C GLU A 29 16.71 -3.95 -2.40
N MET A 30 16.22 -3.57 -1.24
CA MET A 30 14.79 -3.52 -0.93
C MET A 30 14.03 -2.63 -1.91
N ASP A 31 14.49 -1.41 -2.12
CA ASP A 31 13.86 -0.45 -3.01
C ASP A 31 13.81 -0.97 -4.45
N GLU A 32 14.94 -1.49 -4.96
CA GLU A 32 15.01 -2.04 -6.33
C GLU A 32 14.08 -3.24 -6.53
N VAL A 33 14.04 -4.18 -5.59
CA VAL A 33 13.14 -5.34 -5.66
C VAL A 33 11.67 -4.90 -5.65
N MET A 34 11.30 -3.95 -4.81
CA MET A 34 9.91 -3.46 -4.74
C MET A 34 9.51 -2.69 -6.00
N ILE A 35 10.41 -1.89 -6.57
CA ILE A 35 10.17 -1.19 -7.85
C ILE A 35 9.99 -2.22 -8.98
N GLU A 36 10.84 -3.21 -9.06
CA GLU A 36 10.74 -4.27 -10.08
C GLU A 36 9.43 -5.04 -9.97
N LYS A 37 9.06 -5.48 -8.78
CA LYS A 37 7.80 -6.18 -8.52
C LYS A 37 6.57 -5.34 -8.86
N TRP A 38 6.61 -4.05 -8.50
CA TRP A 38 5.56 -3.10 -8.86
C TRP A 38 5.38 -3.01 -10.38
N ASN A 39 6.45 -2.71 -11.10
CA ASN A 39 6.40 -2.49 -12.54
C ASN A 39 6.12 -3.75 -13.35
N LYS A 40 6.35 -4.93 -12.78
CA LYS A 40 6.00 -6.21 -13.39
C LYS A 40 4.48 -6.44 -13.42
N LYS A 41 3.75 -5.89 -12.45
CA LYS A 41 2.29 -6.01 -12.35
C LYS A 41 1.55 -4.80 -12.89
N VAL A 42 1.99 -3.61 -12.54
CA VAL A 42 1.32 -2.35 -12.85
C VAL A 42 1.81 -1.80 -14.19
N GLY A 43 0.90 -1.59 -15.11
CA GLY A 43 1.18 -0.93 -16.39
C GLY A 43 1.10 0.60 -16.28
N LYS A 44 1.57 1.28 -17.30
CA LYS A 44 1.63 2.77 -17.33
C LYS A 44 0.25 3.44 -17.22
N ASN A 45 -0.80 2.77 -17.70
CA ASN A 45 -2.17 3.30 -17.73
C ASN A 45 -3.03 2.78 -16.57
N ASP A 46 -2.44 2.05 -15.65
CA ASP A 46 -3.15 1.51 -14.49
C ASP A 46 -3.21 2.52 -13.34
N LEU A 47 -4.11 2.27 -12.41
CA LEU A 47 -4.28 3.05 -11.20
C LEU A 47 -3.81 2.26 -9.97
N VAL A 48 -3.05 2.89 -9.11
CA VAL A 48 -2.65 2.32 -7.82
C VAL A 48 -3.20 3.18 -6.70
N ILE A 49 -3.95 2.57 -5.79
CA ILE A 49 -4.34 3.18 -4.52
C ILE A 49 -3.34 2.70 -3.47
N HIS A 50 -2.48 3.60 -3.05
CA HIS A 50 -1.48 3.36 -2.03
C HIS A 50 -2.02 3.82 -0.67
N LEU A 51 -2.10 2.91 0.29
CA LEU A 51 -2.73 3.17 1.59
C LEU A 51 -1.80 3.82 2.61
N GLY A 52 -0.73 4.47 2.16
CA GLY A 52 0.14 5.27 3.01
C GLY A 52 1.47 4.64 3.37
N ASP A 53 2.34 5.47 3.94
CA ASP A 53 3.73 5.16 4.25
C ASP A 53 4.52 4.70 3.01
N PHE A 54 4.50 5.57 2.00
CA PHE A 54 5.15 5.33 0.72
C PHE A 54 6.69 5.37 0.85
N ALA A 55 7.23 6.41 1.42
CA ALA A 55 8.68 6.61 1.50
C ALA A 55 9.11 7.46 2.69
N LEU A 56 10.36 7.27 3.09
CA LEU A 56 11.05 8.06 4.11
C LEU A 56 12.26 8.72 3.48
N GLY A 57 12.24 9.52 2.58
CA GLY A 57 13.36 10.20 1.93
C GLY A 57 13.14 11.71 1.86
N ASN A 58 14.11 12.43 1.32
CA ASN A 58 13.91 13.81 0.97
C ASN A 58 13.03 13.93 -0.28
N LYS A 59 12.62 15.14 -0.63
CA LYS A 59 11.73 15.41 -1.78
C LYS A 59 12.27 14.86 -3.09
N LYS A 60 13.59 14.97 -3.30
CA LYS A 60 14.25 14.51 -4.54
C LYS A 60 14.19 12.99 -4.64
N GLU A 61 14.56 12.29 -3.58
CA GLU A 61 14.56 10.82 -3.51
C GLU A 61 13.15 10.25 -3.73
N VAL A 62 12.16 10.82 -3.07
CA VAL A 62 10.76 10.40 -3.20
C VAL A 62 10.24 10.64 -4.61
N LYS A 63 10.55 11.79 -5.19
CA LYS A 63 10.19 12.12 -6.58
C LYS A 63 10.81 11.14 -7.58
N GLU A 64 12.11 10.92 -7.48
CA GLU A 64 12.84 9.98 -8.36
C GLU A 64 12.26 8.57 -8.27
N THR A 65 11.94 8.09 -7.08
CA THR A 65 11.27 6.79 -6.88
C THR A 65 9.89 6.77 -7.53
N ARG A 66 9.09 7.83 -7.31
CA ARG A 66 7.75 7.95 -7.91
C ARG A 66 7.82 7.90 -9.45
N GLU A 67 8.79 8.58 -10.06
CA GLU A 67 8.96 8.62 -11.51
C GLU A 67 9.36 7.27 -12.11
N ARG A 68 9.96 6.39 -11.34
CA ARG A 68 10.33 5.02 -11.74
C ARG A 68 9.18 4.03 -11.69
N LEU A 69 8.09 4.36 -11.00
CA LEU A 69 6.93 3.48 -10.83
C LEU A 69 5.87 3.74 -11.90
N ASN A 70 5.37 2.67 -12.49
CA ASN A 70 4.28 2.72 -13.47
C ASN A 70 2.95 3.10 -12.80
N GLY A 71 2.06 3.67 -13.60
CA GLY A 71 0.68 3.96 -13.23
C GLY A 71 0.48 5.31 -12.57
N THR A 72 -0.78 5.67 -12.41
CA THR A 72 -1.21 6.83 -11.62
C THR A 72 -1.36 6.40 -10.17
N ILE A 73 -0.78 7.15 -9.22
CA ILE A 73 -0.85 6.81 -7.80
C ILE A 73 -1.74 7.79 -7.06
N ILE A 74 -2.79 7.26 -6.42
CA ILE A 74 -3.57 7.96 -5.41
C ILE A 74 -3.06 7.49 -4.05
N LEU A 75 -2.57 8.42 -3.24
CA LEU A 75 -1.99 8.14 -1.93
C LEU A 75 -2.97 8.53 -0.82
N ILE A 76 -3.38 7.56 -0.02
CA ILE A 76 -3.98 7.84 1.30
C ILE A 76 -2.81 8.12 2.24
N LYS A 77 -2.78 9.31 2.82
CA LYS A 77 -1.64 9.75 3.62
C LYS A 77 -1.44 8.89 4.86
N GLY A 78 -0.26 8.26 4.97
CA GLY A 78 0.21 7.58 6.17
C GLY A 78 0.92 8.54 7.13
N ASN A 79 1.30 8.01 8.29
CA ASN A 79 1.96 8.82 9.34
C ASN A 79 3.39 9.25 8.99
N HIS A 80 4.06 8.56 8.06
CA HIS A 80 5.42 8.90 7.60
C HIS A 80 5.47 9.69 6.30
N ASP A 81 4.35 9.94 5.63
CA ASP A 81 4.31 10.61 4.33
C ASP A 81 4.46 12.13 4.49
N LYS A 82 5.63 12.64 4.12
CA LYS A 82 5.97 14.08 4.22
C LYS A 82 6.26 14.73 2.87
N ALA A 83 6.95 14.04 1.97
CA ALA A 83 7.38 14.53 0.67
C ALA A 83 6.47 14.03 -0.45
N ILE A 84 5.20 14.43 -0.44
CA ILE A 84 4.13 13.86 -1.26
C ILE A 84 3.55 14.80 -2.32
N ASN A 85 4.30 15.82 -2.73
CA ASN A 85 3.81 16.85 -3.66
C ASN A 85 3.51 16.30 -5.07
N ASP A 86 4.14 15.20 -5.46
CA ASP A 86 3.97 14.57 -6.77
C ASP A 86 2.88 13.50 -6.81
N PHE A 87 2.05 13.43 -5.77
CA PHE A 87 0.96 12.47 -5.65
C PHE A 87 -0.41 13.14 -5.65
N ILE A 88 -1.43 12.41 -6.09
CA ILE A 88 -2.82 12.73 -5.78
C ILE A 88 -3.07 12.24 -4.36
N VAL A 89 -3.28 13.15 -3.42
CA VAL A 89 -3.35 12.82 -1.99
C VAL A 89 -4.78 12.87 -1.47
N VAL A 90 -5.17 11.82 -0.76
CA VAL A 90 -6.40 11.73 0.04
C VAL A 90 -5.99 11.61 1.50
N ARG A 91 -6.65 12.36 2.38
CA ARG A 91 -6.24 12.42 3.80
C ARG A 91 -6.64 11.21 4.61
N ASP A 92 -7.88 10.76 4.47
CA ASP A 92 -8.47 9.82 5.42
C ASP A 92 -8.81 8.45 4.82
N SER A 93 -9.67 8.43 3.81
CA SER A 93 -10.20 7.18 3.27
C SER A 93 -10.70 7.30 1.84
N ILE A 94 -10.79 6.14 1.19
CA ILE A 94 -11.47 5.96 -0.10
C ILE A 94 -12.44 4.79 0.05
N GLN A 95 -13.62 4.91 -0.51
CA GLN A 95 -14.59 3.80 -0.57
C GLN A 95 -14.84 3.40 -2.02
N ILE A 96 -14.75 2.11 -2.30
CA ILE A 96 -15.13 1.51 -3.58
C ILE A 96 -16.06 0.34 -3.27
N GLY A 97 -17.34 0.49 -3.60
CA GLY A 97 -18.34 -0.53 -3.25
C GLY A 97 -18.39 -0.79 -1.74
N LYS A 98 -18.14 -2.03 -1.36
CA LYS A 98 -18.07 -2.46 0.07
C LYS A 98 -16.68 -2.38 0.67
N LEU A 99 -15.68 -1.97 -0.09
CA LEU A 99 -14.30 -1.84 0.39
C LEU A 99 -14.06 -0.41 0.87
N PHE A 100 -13.60 -0.30 2.11
CA PHE A 100 -13.26 0.95 2.75
C PHE A 100 -11.75 0.99 3.04
N PHE A 101 -11.04 1.78 2.27
CA PHE A 101 -9.58 1.87 2.29
C PHE A 101 -9.10 2.95 3.24
N THR A 102 -8.19 2.59 4.13
CA THR A 102 -7.56 3.51 5.10
C THR A 102 -6.10 3.15 5.28
N HIS A 103 -5.29 4.08 5.82
CA HIS A 103 -3.93 3.72 6.22
C HIS A 103 -3.94 2.84 7.47
N ARG A 104 -4.59 3.29 8.54
CA ARG A 104 -4.71 2.55 9.80
C ARG A 104 -5.96 1.66 9.82
N PRO A 105 -5.92 0.51 10.52
CA PRO A 105 -7.12 -0.29 10.70
C PRO A 105 -8.22 0.51 11.40
N VAL A 106 -9.46 0.30 10.94
CA VAL A 106 -10.67 0.92 11.50
C VAL A 106 -11.52 -0.17 12.14
N LEU A 107 -12.02 0.08 13.33
CA LEU A 107 -12.89 -0.87 14.03
C LEU A 107 -14.19 -1.07 13.26
N LYS A 108 -14.68 -2.30 13.21
CA LYS A 108 -15.91 -2.68 12.49
C LYS A 108 -17.11 -1.77 12.82
N LYS A 109 -17.26 -1.39 14.08
CA LYS A 109 -18.33 -0.49 14.53
C LYS A 109 -18.24 0.94 13.99
N GLU A 110 -17.06 1.36 13.52
CA GLU A 110 -16.79 2.69 12.97
C GLU A 110 -16.85 2.73 11.44
N LEU A 111 -16.97 1.57 10.80
CA LEU A 111 -17.09 1.47 9.35
C LEU A 111 -18.50 1.82 8.86
N PRO A 112 -18.66 2.34 7.65
CA PRO A 112 -19.94 2.39 6.99
C PRO A 112 -20.59 1.01 6.96
N LYS A 113 -21.91 0.94 7.13
CA LYS A 113 -22.64 -0.34 7.20
C LYS A 113 -22.38 -1.21 5.99
N GLY A 114 -22.01 -2.46 6.24
CA GLY A 114 -21.73 -3.46 5.22
C GLY A 114 -20.35 -3.35 4.56
N CYS A 115 -19.52 -2.40 5.01
CA CYS A 115 -18.16 -2.26 4.50
C CYS A 115 -17.16 -3.18 5.20
N ILE A 116 -16.10 -3.49 4.46
CA ILE A 116 -14.92 -4.22 4.94
C ILE A 116 -13.73 -3.26 4.85
N ASN A 117 -12.98 -3.14 5.92
CA ASN A 117 -11.78 -2.32 5.95
C ASN A 117 -10.61 -3.01 5.25
N VAL A 118 -9.99 -2.31 4.34
CA VAL A 118 -8.70 -2.68 3.72
C VAL A 118 -7.70 -1.62 4.15
N HIS A 119 -6.62 -2.02 4.77
CA HIS A 119 -5.70 -1.09 5.43
C HIS A 119 -4.24 -1.54 5.32
N GLY A 120 -3.33 -0.67 5.71
CA GLY A 120 -1.92 -0.93 5.93
C GLY A 120 -1.54 -0.79 7.40
N HIS A 121 -0.44 -0.14 7.65
CA HIS A 121 0.10 0.31 8.93
C HIS A 121 0.65 -0.77 9.86
N ILE A 122 0.05 -1.93 9.95
CA ILE A 122 0.45 -2.99 10.89
C ILE A 122 1.46 -3.99 10.33
N HIS A 123 1.96 -3.73 9.11
CA HIS A 123 3.03 -4.47 8.45
C HIS A 123 2.79 -5.99 8.41
N GLU A 124 3.68 -6.79 9.03
CA GLU A 124 3.60 -8.25 9.04
C GLU A 124 2.52 -8.83 9.95
N LYS A 125 1.86 -7.99 10.74
CA LYS A 125 0.85 -8.45 11.72
C LYS A 125 -0.48 -8.78 11.05
N ASP A 126 -1.20 -9.72 11.63
CA ASP A 126 -2.53 -10.08 11.15
C ASP A 126 -3.57 -9.02 11.53
N SER A 127 -4.47 -8.75 10.60
CA SER A 127 -5.61 -7.88 10.85
C SER A 127 -6.67 -8.60 11.68
N TYR A 128 -7.28 -7.88 12.64
CA TYR A 128 -8.34 -8.44 13.48
C TYR A 128 -9.67 -8.57 12.71
N ASP A 129 -10.15 -7.47 12.13
CA ASP A 129 -11.46 -7.42 11.46
C ASP A 129 -11.39 -7.06 9.96
N GLY A 130 -10.25 -6.70 9.45
CA GLY A 130 -10.08 -6.20 8.09
C GLY A 130 -9.10 -7.02 7.28
N VAL A 131 -8.64 -6.42 6.18
CA VAL A 131 -7.63 -6.99 5.30
C VAL A 131 -6.40 -6.09 5.30
N ASN A 132 -5.29 -6.62 5.78
CA ASN A 132 -4.00 -5.93 5.75
C ASN A 132 -3.30 -6.17 4.41
N VAL A 133 -3.08 -5.09 3.66
CA VAL A 133 -2.37 -5.12 2.36
C VAL A 133 -0.99 -4.47 2.42
N SER A 134 -0.41 -4.36 3.61
CA SER A 134 1.00 -3.99 3.76
C SER A 134 1.87 -4.93 2.93
N VAL A 135 2.96 -4.42 2.37
CA VAL A 135 3.82 -5.20 1.46
C VAL A 135 4.34 -6.50 2.05
N GLU A 136 4.53 -6.57 3.38
CA GLU A 136 4.92 -7.81 4.07
C GLU A 136 3.87 -8.92 3.93
N LYS A 137 2.59 -8.57 3.73
CA LYS A 137 1.47 -9.51 3.54
C LYS A 137 1.21 -9.86 2.08
N THR A 138 1.81 -9.15 1.14
CA THR A 138 1.53 -9.28 -0.30
C THR A 138 2.77 -9.64 -1.12
N ASP A 139 3.78 -10.19 -0.46
CA ASP A 139 5.06 -10.53 -1.08
C ASP A 139 5.73 -9.34 -1.81
N TYR A 140 5.61 -8.14 -1.22
CA TYR A 140 6.20 -6.88 -1.70
C TYR A 140 5.71 -6.45 -3.09
N GLU A 141 4.50 -6.83 -3.46
CA GLU A 141 3.89 -6.44 -4.73
C GLU A 141 2.45 -5.91 -4.57
N PRO A 142 2.00 -5.02 -5.46
CA PRO A 142 0.61 -4.56 -5.46
C PRO A 142 -0.38 -5.69 -5.76
N VAL A 143 -1.55 -5.62 -5.14
CA VAL A 143 -2.64 -6.59 -5.31
C VAL A 143 -3.69 -6.03 -6.26
N LEU A 144 -4.14 -6.81 -7.22
CA LEU A 144 -5.23 -6.41 -8.12
C LEU A 144 -6.55 -6.32 -7.34
N LEU A 145 -7.27 -5.21 -7.50
CA LEU A 145 -8.54 -4.98 -6.79
C LEU A 145 -9.54 -6.14 -6.97
N GLU A 146 -9.69 -6.65 -8.18
CA GLU A 146 -10.58 -7.77 -8.48
C GLU A 146 -10.18 -9.07 -7.75
N GLU A 147 -8.89 -9.31 -7.57
CA GLU A 147 -8.40 -10.46 -6.80
C GLU A 147 -8.72 -10.30 -5.31
N LEU A 148 -8.58 -9.09 -4.79
CA LEU A 148 -8.93 -8.76 -3.42
C LEU A 148 -10.42 -8.93 -3.17
N GLU A 149 -11.27 -8.43 -4.06
CA GLU A 149 -12.72 -8.59 -3.99
C GLU A 149 -13.15 -10.07 -4.00
N ARG A 150 -12.54 -10.89 -4.85
CA ARG A 150 -12.80 -12.34 -4.90
C ARG A 150 -12.43 -13.04 -3.60
N LYS A 151 -11.27 -12.75 -3.03
CA LYS A 151 -10.82 -13.35 -1.75
C LYS A 151 -11.75 -12.99 -0.59
N ILE A 152 -12.24 -11.75 -0.55
CA ILE A 152 -13.15 -11.27 0.50
C ILE A 152 -14.55 -11.88 0.35
N SER A 153 -15.00 -12.16 -0.87
CA SER A 153 -16.33 -12.73 -1.16
C SER A 153 -16.42 -14.23 -0.88
N ILE A 154 -15.31 -14.94 -0.69
CA ILE A 154 -15.30 -16.37 -0.36
C ILE A 154 -15.67 -16.53 1.12
N PRO A 155 -16.75 -17.31 1.46
CA PRO A 155 -17.09 -17.59 2.85
C PRO A 155 -15.92 -18.26 3.58
N LYS A 156 -15.55 -17.74 4.73
CA LYS A 156 -14.59 -18.40 5.60
C LYS A 156 -15.23 -19.70 6.11
N SER A 157 -14.66 -20.80 5.70
CA SER A 157 -15.05 -22.13 6.19
C SER A 157 -14.62 -22.32 7.65
#